data_7b4c51b25659b31e8696aa67a5557add
#
_entry.id   7b4c51b25659b31e8696aa67a5557add
#
_cell.length_a   1.000
_cell.length_b   1.000
_cell.length_c   1.000
_cell.angle_alpha   90.00
_cell.angle_beta   90.00
_cell.angle_gamma   90.00
#
_symmetry.space_group_name_H-M   'P 1'
#
loop_
_entity.id
_entity.type
_entity.pdbx_description
1 polymer ?
#
loop_
_entity_poly.entity_id
_entity_poly.type
_entity_poly.pdbx_seq_one_letter_code
_entity_poly.pdbx_strand_id
1 'polypeptide(L)'
;MGFALNFKPGQIVSLECEDACLHSEVIQVVEARQVCWVRPLMLVVFLSGQDLGDRLEQDYSLSDLRNGADLLWPLSLFRAALDTEVISMLSQLHSLDSEKKDAAISGRQLRNFVDRVWEAFPTAFN
;
A
#
# COMPACT_ATOMS: atom_id res chain seq x y z
N MET A 1 -7.67 11.43 24.46
CA MET A 1 -7.96 10.04 24.17
C MET A 1 -7.57 9.71 22.72
N GLY A 2 -6.70 8.75 22.57
CA GLY A 2 -6.27 8.34 21.25
C GLY A 2 -7.25 7.36 20.64
N PHE A 3 -7.34 7.38 19.34
CA PHE A 3 -8.05 6.32 18.63
C PHE A 3 -7.13 5.11 18.55
N ALA A 4 -7.58 3.99 19.09
CA ALA A 4 -6.88 2.76 18.90
C ALA A 4 -7.09 2.31 17.45
N LEU A 5 -6.00 2.14 16.73
CA LEU A 5 -6.06 1.57 15.39
C LEU A 5 -6.14 0.07 15.53
N ASN A 6 -7.35 -0.47 15.45
CA ASN A 6 -7.60 -1.88 15.68
C ASN A 6 -7.73 -2.62 14.35
N PHE A 7 -6.60 -2.85 13.71
CA PHE A 7 -6.58 -3.70 12.53
C PHE A 7 -6.52 -5.17 12.97
N LYS A 8 -7.12 -6.01 12.16
CA LYS A 8 -7.17 -7.45 12.43
C LYS A 8 -6.40 -8.20 11.35
N PRO A 9 -5.81 -9.36 11.67
CA PRO A 9 -5.19 -10.19 10.63
C PRO A 9 -6.18 -10.47 9.50
N GLY A 10 -5.68 -10.34 8.28
CA GLY A 10 -6.49 -10.51 7.08
C GLY A 10 -7.16 -9.23 6.58
N GLN A 11 -7.19 -8.19 7.39
CA GLN A 11 -7.78 -6.91 6.97
C GLN A 11 -6.88 -6.22 5.95
N ILE A 12 -7.49 -5.55 4.98
CA ILE A 12 -6.75 -4.75 4.01
C ILE A 12 -6.59 -3.34 4.54
N VAL A 13 -5.37 -2.86 4.51
CA VAL A 13 -5.02 -1.50 4.92
C VAL A 13 -4.30 -0.79 3.79
N SER A 14 -4.33 0.52 3.83
CA SER A 14 -3.72 1.34 2.79
C SER A 14 -2.78 2.36 3.41
N LEU A 15 -1.69 2.63 2.71
CA LEU A 15 -0.75 3.68 3.08
C LEU A 15 -0.57 4.59 1.89
N GLU A 16 -0.89 5.87 2.07
CA GLU A 16 -0.76 6.85 1.01
C GLU A 16 0.48 7.71 1.23
N CYS A 17 1.21 7.92 0.17
CA CYS A 17 2.38 8.81 0.17
C CYS A 17 2.46 9.49 -1.18
N GLU A 18 2.26 10.81 -1.18
CA GLU A 18 2.31 11.61 -2.41
C GLU A 18 1.32 11.09 -3.45
N ASP A 19 1.81 10.64 -4.60
CA ASP A 19 0.99 10.15 -5.71
C ASP A 19 0.83 8.63 -5.69
N ALA A 20 1.23 7.98 -4.60
CA ALA A 20 1.22 6.52 -4.53
C ALA A 20 0.35 6.04 -3.36
N CYS A 21 -0.21 4.85 -3.54
CA CYS A 21 -1.00 4.19 -2.49
C CYS A 21 -0.62 2.72 -2.47
N LEU A 22 -0.19 2.25 -1.29
CA LEU A 22 0.16 0.85 -1.08
C LEU A 22 -1.00 0.16 -0.37
N HIS A 23 -1.54 -0.89 -0.98
CA HIS A 23 -2.55 -1.75 -0.35
C HIS A 23 -1.87 -3.01 0.15
N SER A 24 -2.16 -3.36 1.40
CA SER A 24 -1.50 -4.49 2.06
C SER A 24 -2.49 -5.27 2.90
N GLU A 25 -2.17 -6.53 3.16
CA GLU A 25 -2.92 -7.37 4.09
C GLU A 25 -2.23 -7.39 5.44
N VAL A 26 -2.99 -7.16 6.51
CA VAL A 26 -2.44 -7.23 7.87
C VAL A 26 -2.16 -8.69 8.21
N ILE A 27 -0.93 -8.97 8.60
CA ILE A 27 -0.54 -10.27 9.14
C ILE A 27 -0.68 -10.26 10.65
N GLN A 28 -0.15 -9.23 11.30
CA GLN A 28 -0.20 -9.11 12.75
C GLN A 28 0.03 -7.67 13.18
N VAL A 29 -0.68 -7.23 14.21
CA VAL A 29 -0.43 -5.96 14.87
C VAL A 29 0.35 -6.24 16.15
N VAL A 30 1.47 -5.55 16.34
CA VAL A 30 2.28 -5.64 17.55
C VAL A 30 1.97 -4.40 18.39
N GLU A 31 0.99 -4.51 19.26
CA GLU A 31 0.48 -3.37 20.02
C GLU A 31 1.53 -2.73 20.92
N ALA A 32 2.36 -3.54 21.56
CA ALA A 32 3.38 -3.02 22.48
C ALA A 32 4.36 -2.09 21.79
N ARG A 33 4.57 -2.25 20.49
CA ARG A 33 5.49 -1.43 19.70
C ARG A 33 4.79 -0.47 18.77
N GLN A 34 3.48 -0.55 18.66
CA GLN A 34 2.68 0.25 17.74
C GLN A 34 3.16 0.09 16.30
N VAL A 35 3.46 -1.15 15.93
CA VAL A 35 3.85 -1.49 14.55
C VAL A 35 2.89 -2.54 13.99
N CYS A 36 2.82 -2.57 12.68
CA CYS A 36 1.96 -3.49 11.96
C CYS A 36 2.81 -4.27 10.96
N TRP A 37 2.70 -5.59 11.02
CA TRP A 37 3.30 -6.48 10.04
C TRP A 37 2.28 -6.67 8.93
N VAL A 38 2.65 -6.26 7.72
CA VAL A 38 1.76 -6.32 6.56
C VAL A 38 2.45 -7.03 5.40
N ARG A 39 1.63 -7.66 4.57
CA ARG A 39 2.07 -8.22 3.30
C ARG A 39 1.59 -7.31 2.18
N PRO A 40 2.51 -6.62 1.48
CA PRO A 40 2.13 -5.79 0.35
C PRO A 40 1.44 -6.61 -0.72
N LEU A 41 0.34 -6.07 -1.24
CA LEU A 41 -0.43 -6.72 -2.29
C LEU A 41 -0.31 -5.97 -3.61
N MET A 42 -0.48 -4.65 -3.58
CA MET A 42 -0.49 -3.85 -4.80
C MET A 42 -0.06 -2.42 -4.49
N LEU A 43 0.77 -1.88 -5.37
CA LEU A 43 1.14 -0.48 -5.34
C LEU A 43 0.51 0.23 -6.53
N VAL A 44 -0.23 1.30 -6.25
CA VAL A 44 -0.83 2.15 -7.26
C VAL A 44 -0.07 3.46 -7.27
N VAL A 45 0.44 3.84 -8.43
CA VAL A 45 1.12 5.13 -8.59
C VAL A 45 0.36 5.92 -9.65
N PHE A 46 -0.18 7.07 -9.26
CA PHE A 46 -0.87 7.95 -10.19
C PHE A 46 0.15 8.79 -10.93
N LEU A 47 0.00 8.88 -12.25
CA LEU A 47 0.94 9.63 -13.06
C LEU A 47 0.76 11.12 -12.82
N SER A 48 1.88 11.82 -12.68
CA SER A 48 1.88 13.26 -12.42
C SER A 48 1.36 14.04 -13.63
N GLY A 49 0.85 15.24 -13.36
CA GLY A 49 0.33 16.11 -14.41
C GLY A 49 -1.14 15.92 -14.69
N GLN A 50 -1.79 15.00 -14.02
CA GLN A 50 -3.23 14.79 -14.15
C GLN A 50 -3.98 15.83 -13.32
N ASP A 51 -5.01 16.39 -13.91
CA ASP A 51 -5.88 17.32 -13.22
C ASP A 51 -6.80 16.53 -12.28
N LEU A 52 -6.99 17.05 -11.07
CA LEU A 52 -7.86 16.40 -10.10
C LEU A 52 -9.30 16.24 -10.59
N GLY A 53 -9.73 17.10 -11.53
CA GLY A 53 -11.06 17.01 -12.10
C GLY A 53 -11.28 15.80 -12.99
N ASP A 54 -10.21 15.19 -13.49
CA ASP A 54 -10.28 14.09 -14.45
C ASP A 54 -9.92 12.76 -13.83
N ARG A 55 -10.30 12.54 -12.58
CA ARG A 55 -9.95 11.30 -11.87
C ARG A 55 -10.43 10.03 -12.55
N LEU A 56 -11.52 10.11 -13.30
CA LEU A 56 -12.06 8.95 -14.00
C LEU A 56 -11.19 8.52 -15.17
N GLU A 57 -10.36 9.43 -15.67
CA GLU A 57 -9.49 9.17 -16.80
C GLU A 57 -8.01 9.21 -16.41
N GLN A 58 -7.73 9.25 -15.10
CA GLN A 58 -6.35 9.29 -14.65
C GLN A 58 -5.59 8.04 -15.05
N ASP A 59 -4.44 8.27 -15.63
CA ASP A 59 -3.50 7.17 -15.85
C ASP A 59 -2.81 6.82 -14.55
N TYR A 60 -2.62 5.54 -14.32
CA TYR A 60 -1.93 5.06 -13.16
C TYR A 60 -1.14 3.80 -13.52
N SER A 61 -0.16 3.52 -12.70
CA SER A 61 0.69 2.35 -12.82
C SER A 61 0.37 1.42 -11.66
N LEU A 62 0.23 0.14 -11.95
CA LEU A 62 -0.04 -0.89 -10.95
C LEU A 62 1.14 -1.84 -10.86
N SER A 63 1.55 -2.16 -9.64
CA SER A 63 2.57 -3.16 -9.40
C SER A 63 2.00 -4.24 -8.49
N ASP A 64 2.07 -5.48 -8.94
CA ASP A 64 1.66 -6.64 -8.13
C ASP A 64 2.82 -7.00 -7.21
N LEU A 65 2.58 -6.91 -5.90
CA LEU A 65 3.61 -7.13 -4.89
C LEU A 65 3.40 -8.42 -4.10
N ARG A 66 2.46 -9.26 -4.50
CA ARG A 66 2.04 -10.41 -3.71
C ARG A 66 3.14 -11.42 -3.41
N ASN A 67 4.17 -11.46 -4.23
CA ASN A 67 5.29 -12.39 -4.06
C ASN A 67 6.54 -11.71 -3.51
N GLY A 68 6.39 -10.50 -3.01
CA GLY A 68 7.51 -9.74 -2.47
C GLY A 68 7.65 -9.85 -0.97
N ALA A 69 8.51 -9.01 -0.42
CA ALA A 69 8.80 -8.99 1.00
C ALA A 69 7.67 -8.36 1.81
N ASP A 70 7.51 -8.82 3.04
CA ASP A 70 6.61 -8.20 4.00
C ASP A 70 7.26 -6.95 4.59
N LEU A 71 6.42 -6.09 5.18
CA LEU A 71 6.86 -4.88 5.85
C LEU A 71 6.43 -4.89 7.31
N LEU A 72 7.29 -4.39 8.17
CA LEU A 72 6.96 -4.17 9.58
C LEU A 72 7.14 -2.68 9.85
N TRP A 73 6.03 -1.96 9.86
CA TRP A 73 6.04 -0.50 9.86
C TRP A 73 5.11 0.10 10.91
N PRO A 74 5.34 1.37 11.27
CA PRO A 74 4.50 2.04 12.27
C PRO A 74 3.02 1.95 11.92
N LEU A 75 2.22 1.60 12.93
CA LEU A 75 0.78 1.42 12.78
C LEU A 75 0.11 2.71 12.29
N SER A 76 0.61 3.85 12.72
CA SER A 76 0.02 5.16 12.38
C SER A 76 0.10 5.52 10.91
N LEU A 77 0.93 4.84 10.13
CA LEU A 77 1.03 5.11 8.69
C LEU A 77 -0.13 4.53 7.90
N PHE A 78 -0.85 3.58 8.48
CA PHE A 78 -1.89 2.84 7.76
C PHE A 78 -3.28 3.33 8.12
N ARG A 79 -4.20 3.18 7.17
CA ARG A 79 -5.63 3.32 7.41
C ARG A 79 -6.35 2.08 6.89
N ALA A 80 -7.54 1.83 7.40
CA ALA A 80 -8.37 0.76 6.86
C ALA A 80 -8.73 1.11 5.41
N ALA A 81 -8.61 0.15 4.51
CA ALA A 81 -9.04 0.35 3.14
C ALA A 81 -10.57 0.35 3.08
N LEU A 82 -11.12 1.18 2.21
CA LEU A 82 -12.56 1.21 1.96
C LEU A 82 -12.95 -0.04 1.17
N ASP A 83 -14.18 -0.50 1.36
CA ASP A 83 -14.68 -1.67 0.64
C ASP A 83 -14.56 -1.50 -0.88
N THR A 84 -14.83 -0.30 -1.38
CA THR A 84 -14.71 -0.01 -2.79
C THR A 84 -13.26 -0.13 -3.28
N GLU A 85 -12.31 0.27 -2.45
CA GLU A 85 -10.89 0.11 -2.77
C GLU A 85 -10.49 -1.36 -2.80
N VAL A 86 -10.96 -2.14 -1.84
CA VAL A 86 -10.65 -3.58 -1.76
C VAL A 86 -11.19 -4.31 -2.98
N ILE A 87 -12.44 -4.07 -3.35
CA ILE A 87 -13.07 -4.70 -4.50
C ILE A 87 -12.32 -4.35 -5.77
N SER A 88 -12.00 -3.09 -5.97
CA SER A 88 -11.26 -2.63 -7.14
C SER A 88 -9.87 -3.26 -7.20
N MET A 89 -9.17 -3.29 -6.07
CA MET A 89 -7.84 -3.90 -5.98
C MET A 89 -7.87 -5.38 -6.34
N LEU A 90 -8.80 -6.13 -5.76
CA LEU A 90 -8.91 -7.57 -6.02
C LEU A 90 -9.21 -7.85 -7.47
N SER A 91 -10.07 -7.06 -8.08
CA SER A 91 -10.39 -7.18 -9.51
C SER A 91 -9.16 -6.96 -10.37
N GLN A 92 -8.38 -5.92 -10.06
CA GLN A 92 -7.16 -5.61 -10.80
C GLN A 92 -6.08 -6.67 -10.61
N LEU A 93 -5.91 -7.19 -9.39
CA LEU A 93 -4.97 -8.27 -9.14
C LEU A 93 -5.34 -9.53 -9.91
N HIS A 94 -6.63 -9.83 -9.99
CA HIS A 94 -7.10 -10.97 -10.78
C HIS A 94 -6.74 -10.81 -12.26
N SER A 95 -6.88 -9.63 -12.80
CA SER A 95 -6.47 -9.35 -14.18
C SER A 95 -4.97 -9.51 -14.37
N LEU A 96 -4.18 -9.12 -13.38
CA LEU A 96 -2.73 -9.24 -13.45
C LEU A 96 -2.25 -10.69 -13.33
N ASP A 97 -3.05 -11.60 -12.78
CA ASP A 97 -2.68 -13.00 -12.66
C ASP A 97 -2.42 -13.66 -14.02
N SER A 98 -3.05 -13.15 -15.07
CA SER A 98 -2.86 -13.70 -16.42
C SER A 98 -1.60 -13.18 -17.11
N GLU A 99 -0.92 -12.21 -16.52
CA GLU A 99 0.27 -11.60 -17.09
C GLU A 99 1.52 -12.04 -16.33
N LYS A 100 2.59 -12.29 -17.07
CA LYS A 100 3.87 -12.57 -16.43
C LYS A 100 4.47 -11.25 -15.97
N LYS A 101 4.75 -11.15 -14.69
CA LYS A 101 5.34 -9.96 -14.11
C LYS A 101 6.82 -10.16 -13.86
N ASP A 102 7.58 -9.10 -14.09
CA ASP A 102 8.98 -9.07 -13.74
C ASP A 102 9.09 -8.73 -12.24
N ALA A 103 9.50 -9.72 -11.45
CA ALA A 103 9.64 -9.53 -10.00
C ALA A 103 10.67 -8.45 -9.66
N ALA A 104 11.68 -8.27 -10.50
CA ALA A 104 12.69 -7.24 -10.27
C ALA A 104 12.08 -5.83 -10.42
N ILE A 105 11.18 -5.64 -11.38
CA ILE A 105 10.51 -4.36 -11.56
C ILE A 105 9.59 -4.06 -10.37
N SER A 106 8.82 -5.05 -9.94
CA SER A 106 7.92 -4.88 -8.77
C SER A 106 8.72 -4.60 -7.50
N GLY A 107 9.82 -5.29 -7.30
CA GLY A 107 10.69 -5.07 -6.14
C GLY A 107 11.30 -3.67 -6.14
N ARG A 108 11.67 -3.16 -7.31
CA ARG A 108 12.21 -1.81 -7.44
C ARG A 108 11.15 -0.76 -7.14
N GLN A 109 9.91 -0.97 -7.61
CA GLN A 109 8.82 -0.05 -7.34
C GLN A 109 8.51 0.01 -5.85
N LEU A 110 8.50 -1.12 -5.18
CA LEU A 110 8.29 -1.16 -3.73
C LEU A 110 9.42 -0.44 -3.00
N ARG A 111 10.66 -0.67 -3.40
CA ARG A 111 11.81 -0.02 -2.77
C ARG A 111 11.74 1.51 -2.92
N ASN A 112 11.39 1.98 -4.10
CA ASN A 112 11.23 3.42 -4.33
C ASN A 112 10.14 4.01 -3.44
N PHE A 113 9.03 3.30 -3.28
CA PHE A 113 7.95 3.73 -2.40
C PHE A 113 8.43 3.76 -0.94
N VAL A 114 9.12 2.73 -0.50
CA VAL A 114 9.68 2.65 0.85
C VAL A 114 10.56 3.88 1.14
N ASP A 115 11.44 4.21 0.21
CA ASP A 115 12.33 5.37 0.37
C ASP A 115 11.55 6.66 0.49
N ARG A 116 10.49 6.82 -0.30
CA ARG A 116 9.65 8.04 -0.23
C ARG A 116 8.90 8.14 1.08
N VAL A 117 8.43 7.02 1.62
CA VAL A 117 7.74 7.02 2.91
C VAL A 117 8.69 7.41 4.03
N TRP A 118 9.93 6.88 4.01
CA TRP A 118 10.94 7.25 5.00
C TRP A 118 11.23 8.75 4.97
N GLU A 119 11.29 9.34 3.79
CA GLU A 119 11.54 10.77 3.64
C GLU A 119 10.34 11.61 4.07
N ALA A 120 9.13 11.15 3.77
CA ALA A 120 7.92 11.90 4.05
C ALA A 120 7.51 11.85 5.53
N PHE A 121 7.80 10.73 6.22
CA PHE A 121 7.36 10.51 7.59
C PHE A 121 8.52 10.11 8.51
N PRO A 122 9.56 10.94 8.61
CA PRO A 122 10.76 10.56 9.39
C PRO A 122 10.47 10.35 10.87
N THR A 123 9.49 11.05 11.43
CA THR A 123 9.18 10.92 12.85
C THR A 123 8.40 9.64 13.17
N ALA A 124 7.73 9.04 12.19
CA ALA A 124 6.96 7.83 12.41
C ALA A 124 7.85 6.63 12.74
N PHE A 125 9.09 6.64 12.27
CA PHE A 125 10.02 5.53 12.43
C PHE A 125 10.94 5.67 13.65
N ASN A 126 10.79 6.74 14.40
CA ASN A 126 11.61 6.97 15.61
C ASN A 126 11.00 6.31 16.85
#